data_b456cb8b7925a1c7a0fb05b958a76667
#
_entry.id   b456cb8b7925a1c7a0fb05b958a76667
#
_cell.length_a   1.000
_cell.length_b   1.000
_cell.length_c   1.000
_cell.angle_alpha   90.00
_cell.angle_beta   90.00
_cell.angle_gamma   90.00
#
_symmetry.space_group_name_H-M   'P 1'
#
loop_
_entity.id
_entity.type
_entity.pdbx_description
1 polymer ?
#
loop_
_entity_poly.entity_id
_entity_poly.type
_entity_poly.pdbx_seq_one_letter_code
_entity_poly.pdbx_strand_id
1 'polypeptide(L)'
;MFAALGAAVLGLASMRPAEAHTPPRQADAWELYLTGGWLIPTGAQRAGIKGADLTALVVSYVPRPSFAVTGTFQWARSHALAIAGEPKLDIFTWDVGAETRGTPRSLGGAWTVAPFAGIGGGARTYNIPELPADPTWNLAAYGSAGGEFAIRRVHLRLEVRDYVSRFKPLTGGGKAATRNDVAVILGLRFVKKTA
;
A
#
# COMPACT_ATOMS: atom_id res chain seq x y z
N MET A 1 18.37 4.83 -4.70
CA MET A 1 17.63 4.97 -5.98
C MET A 1 16.23 5.47 -5.67
N PHE A 2 16.13 6.67 -5.08
CA PHE A 2 14.87 7.30 -4.59
C PHE A 2 14.28 8.35 -5.55
N ALA A 3 14.81 8.46 -6.78
CA ALA A 3 14.51 9.58 -7.67
C ALA A 3 13.22 9.46 -8.50
N ALA A 4 12.56 8.30 -8.54
CA ALA A 4 11.45 8.08 -9.47
C ALA A 4 10.06 8.44 -8.90
N LEU A 5 9.87 8.47 -7.58
CA LEU A 5 8.57 8.80 -6.97
C LEU A 5 8.24 10.30 -6.92
N GLY A 6 9.25 11.16 -7.02
CA GLY A 6 9.08 12.63 -6.90
C GLY A 6 8.37 13.29 -8.08
N ALA A 7 8.43 12.72 -9.28
CA ALA A 7 7.96 13.38 -10.50
C ALA A 7 6.43 13.30 -10.73
N ALA A 8 5.77 12.27 -10.20
CA ALA A 8 4.34 12.07 -10.42
C ALA A 8 3.43 13.01 -9.60
N VAL A 9 3.93 13.56 -8.50
CA VAL A 9 3.14 14.41 -7.59
C VAL A 9 3.09 15.88 -8.05
N LEU A 10 4.09 16.34 -8.79
CA LEU A 10 4.22 17.75 -9.20
C LEU A 10 3.26 18.17 -10.34
N GLY A 11 2.78 17.23 -11.15
CA GLY A 11 1.89 17.54 -12.29
C GLY A 11 0.45 17.95 -11.92
N LEU A 12 -0.01 17.67 -10.69
CA LEU A 12 -1.38 17.93 -10.25
C LEU A 12 -1.58 19.33 -9.61
N ALA A 13 -0.51 20.10 -9.45
CA ALA A 13 -0.55 21.36 -8.71
C ALA A 13 -1.25 22.53 -9.44
N SER A 14 -1.49 22.44 -10.74
CA SER A 14 -2.00 23.55 -11.57
C SER A 14 -3.49 23.48 -11.93
N MET A 15 -4.22 22.47 -11.47
CA MET A 15 -5.65 22.37 -11.75
C MET A 15 -6.45 23.35 -10.88
N ARG A 16 -7.20 24.24 -11.51
CA ARG A 16 -8.12 25.17 -10.83
C ARG A 16 -9.17 24.37 -10.05
N PRO A 17 -9.46 24.75 -8.79
CA PRO A 17 -10.55 24.12 -8.06
C PRO A 17 -11.86 24.42 -8.78
N ALA A 18 -12.49 23.42 -9.37
CA ALA A 18 -13.88 23.51 -9.76
C ALA A 18 -14.74 23.17 -8.52
N GLU A 19 -15.84 23.84 -8.34
CA GLU A 19 -16.81 23.55 -7.27
C GLU A 19 -17.39 22.14 -7.47
N ALA A 20 -16.70 21.15 -6.92
CA ALA A 20 -17.16 19.78 -6.94
C ALA A 20 -18.08 19.56 -5.74
N HIS A 21 -19.32 19.17 -5.97
CA HIS A 21 -20.27 18.73 -4.94
C HIS A 21 -19.87 17.40 -4.31
N THR A 22 -18.59 17.24 -3.97
CA THR A 22 -18.12 16.10 -3.19
C THR A 22 -18.34 16.47 -1.72
N PRO A 23 -19.08 15.68 -0.95
CA PRO A 23 -19.24 15.97 0.46
C PRO A 23 -17.85 16.05 1.10
N PRO A 24 -17.56 17.05 1.93
CA PRO A 24 -16.29 17.20 2.59
C PRO A 24 -15.99 15.91 3.36
N ARG A 25 -14.72 15.47 3.34
CA ARG A 25 -14.30 14.36 4.19
C ARG A 25 -14.64 14.69 5.63
N GLN A 26 -15.28 13.75 6.28
CA GLN A 26 -15.71 13.90 7.65
C GLN A 26 -14.52 13.66 8.59
N ALA A 27 -14.29 14.55 9.54
CA ALA A 27 -13.41 14.29 10.67
C ALA A 27 -14.05 13.26 11.62
N ASP A 28 -13.25 12.65 12.45
CA ASP A 28 -13.65 11.60 13.42
C ASP A 28 -14.39 10.41 12.79
N ALA A 29 -13.95 10.03 11.60
CA ALA A 29 -14.56 8.94 10.83
C ALA A 29 -13.62 7.72 10.74
N TRP A 30 -14.23 6.55 10.72
CA TRP A 30 -13.56 5.31 10.37
C TRP A 30 -13.83 4.97 8.90
N GLU A 31 -12.78 4.61 8.20
CA GLU A 31 -12.84 4.19 6.80
C GLU A 31 -12.26 2.78 6.67
N LEU A 32 -12.91 1.96 5.86
CA LEU A 32 -12.49 0.61 5.54
C LEU A 32 -12.23 0.53 4.04
N TYR A 33 -11.11 -0.06 3.65
CA TYR A 33 -10.81 -0.34 2.25
C TYR A 33 -10.58 -1.83 2.07
N LEU A 34 -11.29 -2.41 1.11
CA LEU A 34 -10.95 -3.71 0.54
C LEU A 34 -10.16 -3.45 -0.73
N THR A 35 -8.96 -4.01 -0.79
CA THR A 35 -8.00 -3.69 -1.83
C THR A 35 -7.44 -4.95 -2.45
N GLY A 36 -7.11 -4.87 -3.74
CA GLY A 36 -6.33 -5.85 -4.48
C GLY A 36 -5.24 -5.16 -5.26
N GLY A 37 -4.27 -5.90 -5.76
CA GLY A 37 -3.19 -5.30 -6.52
C GLY A 37 -2.05 -6.25 -6.80
N TRP A 38 -0.86 -5.70 -6.97
CA TRP A 38 0.35 -6.45 -7.34
C TRP A 38 1.51 -6.08 -6.44
N LEU A 39 2.23 -7.10 -5.99
CA LEU A 39 3.53 -6.98 -5.36
C LEU A 39 4.61 -7.19 -6.42
N ILE A 40 5.48 -6.21 -6.58
CA ILE A 40 6.54 -6.18 -7.58
C ILE A 40 7.88 -6.13 -6.86
N PRO A 41 8.59 -7.26 -6.73
CA PRO A 41 9.94 -7.27 -6.16
C PRO A 41 10.88 -6.40 -6.99
N THR A 42 11.74 -5.62 -6.35
CA THR A 42 12.70 -4.74 -7.01
C THR A 42 14.14 -5.05 -6.62
N GLY A 43 15.09 -4.59 -7.42
CA GLY A 43 16.53 -4.78 -7.15
C GLY A 43 16.90 -6.25 -6.94
N ALA A 44 17.62 -6.53 -5.87
CA ALA A 44 18.08 -7.89 -5.52
C ALA A 44 16.94 -8.84 -5.10
N GLN A 45 15.76 -8.31 -4.75
CA GLN A 45 14.59 -9.13 -4.39
C GLN A 45 14.03 -9.92 -5.58
N ARG A 46 14.20 -9.41 -6.82
CA ARG A 46 13.77 -10.11 -8.05
C ARG A 46 14.40 -11.47 -8.25
N ALA A 47 15.60 -11.67 -7.75
CA ALA A 47 16.28 -12.97 -7.83
C ALA A 47 15.75 -13.98 -6.81
N GLY A 48 15.06 -13.52 -5.77
CA GLY A 48 14.58 -14.38 -4.68
C GLY A 48 13.10 -14.68 -4.71
N ILE A 49 12.30 -13.75 -5.23
CA ILE A 49 10.83 -13.81 -5.13
C ILE A 49 10.21 -13.36 -6.45
N LYS A 50 9.20 -14.11 -6.91
CA LYS A 50 8.39 -13.75 -8.09
C LYS A 50 7.40 -12.63 -7.74
N GLY A 51 7.03 -11.79 -8.73
CA GLY A 51 5.90 -10.89 -8.59
C GLY A 51 4.60 -11.64 -8.29
N ALA A 52 3.70 -11.02 -7.54
CA ALA A 52 2.52 -11.70 -7.03
C ALA A 52 1.30 -10.78 -6.99
N ASP A 53 0.13 -11.38 -7.14
CA ASP A 53 -1.12 -10.72 -6.78
C ASP A 53 -1.18 -10.55 -5.25
N LEU A 54 -1.74 -9.43 -4.82
CA LEU A 54 -1.94 -9.13 -3.42
C LEU A 54 -3.39 -8.77 -3.13
N THR A 55 -3.81 -9.08 -1.90
CA THR A 55 -5.06 -8.62 -1.32
C THR A 55 -4.75 -7.94 0.01
N ALA A 56 -5.42 -6.83 0.29
CA ALA A 56 -5.23 -6.15 1.57
C ALA A 56 -6.53 -5.58 2.13
N LEU A 57 -6.56 -5.49 3.46
CA LEU A 57 -7.55 -4.77 4.23
C LEU A 57 -6.85 -3.57 4.85
N VAL A 58 -7.41 -2.38 4.61
CA VAL A 58 -6.92 -1.14 5.21
C VAL A 58 -8.02 -0.54 6.08
N VAL A 59 -7.70 -0.28 7.33
CA VAL A 59 -8.56 0.46 8.26
C VAL A 59 -7.91 1.81 8.50
N SER A 60 -8.67 2.89 8.38
CA SER A 60 -8.17 4.24 8.62
C SER A 60 -9.04 4.94 9.65
N TYR A 61 -8.41 5.62 10.60
CA TYR A 61 -9.05 6.62 11.44
C TYR A 61 -8.66 8.01 10.94
N VAL A 62 -9.64 8.86 10.72
CA VAL A 62 -9.51 10.19 10.13
C VAL A 62 -9.80 11.26 11.20
N PRO A 63 -8.84 11.65 12.06
CA PRO A 63 -9.06 12.69 13.06
C PRO A 63 -9.29 14.07 12.42
N ARG A 64 -8.75 14.30 11.23
CA ARG A 64 -8.93 15.54 10.46
C ARG A 64 -9.06 15.21 8.97
N PRO A 65 -9.81 15.99 8.17
CA PRO A 65 -9.99 15.72 6.74
C PRO A 65 -8.69 15.61 5.94
N SER A 66 -7.61 16.26 6.41
CA SER A 66 -6.30 16.27 5.77
C SER A 66 -5.32 15.23 6.33
N PHE A 67 -5.72 14.43 7.33
CA PHE A 67 -4.83 13.48 8.01
C PHE A 67 -5.56 12.22 8.41
N ALA A 68 -4.90 11.07 8.24
CA ALA A 68 -5.40 9.79 8.71
C ALA A 68 -4.27 8.94 9.32
N VAL A 69 -4.65 8.09 10.27
CA VAL A 69 -3.83 6.99 10.77
C VAL A 69 -4.38 5.71 10.15
N THR A 70 -3.51 4.90 9.58
CA THR A 70 -3.89 3.69 8.84
C THR A 70 -3.29 2.45 9.47
N GLY A 71 -4.07 1.38 9.53
CA GLY A 71 -3.59 0.03 9.78
C GLY A 71 -3.85 -0.83 8.56
N THR A 72 -2.88 -1.61 8.13
CA THR A 72 -2.98 -2.48 6.96
C THR A 72 -2.65 -3.91 7.32
N PHE A 73 -3.46 -4.84 6.84
CA PHE A 73 -3.11 -6.25 6.71
C PHE A 73 -3.10 -6.61 5.24
N GLN A 74 -2.00 -7.19 4.76
CA GLN A 74 -1.80 -7.55 3.36
C GLN A 74 -1.30 -8.98 3.26
N TRP A 75 -1.82 -9.70 2.28
CA TRP A 75 -1.38 -11.02 1.89
C TRP A 75 -1.09 -11.08 0.39
N ALA A 76 0.05 -11.65 0.04
CA ALA A 76 0.42 -11.94 -1.34
C ALA A 76 0.93 -13.37 -1.47
N ARG A 77 0.56 -14.06 -2.54
CA ARG A 77 1.05 -15.41 -2.84
C ARG A 77 1.99 -15.38 -4.02
N SER A 78 3.24 -15.67 -3.75
CA SER A 78 4.36 -15.65 -4.67
C SER A 78 4.99 -17.04 -4.81
N HIS A 79 6.22 -17.08 -5.37
CA HIS A 79 7.08 -18.24 -5.43
C HIS A 79 8.49 -17.86 -4.99
N ALA A 80 9.17 -18.78 -4.30
CA ALA A 80 10.55 -18.60 -3.84
C ALA A 80 11.52 -19.05 -4.93
N LEU A 81 12.01 -18.13 -5.77
CA LEU A 81 12.87 -18.43 -6.92
C LEU A 81 14.26 -18.95 -6.51
N ALA A 82 14.71 -18.65 -5.30
CA ALA A 82 16.01 -19.10 -4.78
C ALA A 82 16.01 -20.56 -4.28
N ILE A 83 14.87 -21.25 -4.31
CA ILE A 83 14.70 -22.63 -3.85
C ILE A 83 14.35 -23.52 -5.03
N ALA A 84 15.00 -24.67 -5.13
CA ALA A 84 14.72 -25.65 -6.18
C ALA A 84 13.24 -26.06 -6.16
N GLY A 85 12.59 -26.09 -7.34
CA GLY A 85 11.18 -26.35 -7.47
C GLY A 85 10.28 -25.14 -7.27
N GLU A 86 10.85 -23.97 -6.98
CA GLU A 86 10.11 -22.69 -6.83
C GLU A 86 8.83 -22.83 -5.97
N PRO A 87 8.92 -23.31 -4.71
CA PRO A 87 7.75 -23.55 -3.89
C PRO A 87 6.94 -22.27 -3.69
N LYS A 88 5.65 -22.44 -3.39
CA LYS A 88 4.76 -21.32 -3.05
C LYS A 88 5.26 -20.57 -1.83
N LEU A 89 5.15 -19.25 -1.88
CA LEU A 89 5.59 -18.36 -0.82
C LEU A 89 4.44 -17.41 -0.46
N ASP A 90 3.91 -17.55 0.74
CA ASP A 90 2.95 -16.62 1.30
C ASP A 90 3.68 -15.47 2.01
N ILE A 91 3.32 -14.25 1.66
CA ILE A 91 3.89 -13.02 2.22
C ILE A 91 2.78 -12.28 2.94
N PHE A 92 2.90 -12.19 4.26
CA PHE A 92 1.99 -11.41 5.09
C PHE A 92 2.68 -10.12 5.53
N THR A 93 1.96 -9.01 5.44
CA THR A 93 2.45 -7.70 5.89
C THR A 93 1.43 -7.07 6.83
N TRP A 94 1.92 -6.58 7.97
CA TRP A 94 1.15 -5.83 8.96
C TRP A 94 1.84 -4.49 9.13
N ASP A 95 1.16 -3.42 8.89
CA ASP A 95 1.74 -2.10 9.05
C ASP A 95 0.77 -1.10 9.67
N VAL A 96 1.35 -0.07 10.29
CA VAL A 96 0.67 1.13 10.76
C VAL A 96 1.34 2.32 10.13
N GLY A 97 0.56 3.29 9.70
CA GLY A 97 1.08 4.48 9.04
C GLY A 97 0.29 5.73 9.33
N ALA A 98 0.83 6.82 8.84
CA ALA A 98 0.19 8.11 8.81
C ALA A 98 0.12 8.61 7.36
N GLU A 99 -0.99 9.24 7.03
CA GLU A 99 -1.30 9.71 5.69
C GLU A 99 -1.77 11.16 5.71
N THR A 100 -1.15 11.99 4.89
CA THR A 100 -1.65 13.33 4.58
C THR A 100 -2.49 13.29 3.32
N ARG A 101 -3.59 14.04 3.29
CA ARG A 101 -4.59 14.04 2.23
C ARG A 101 -4.81 15.44 1.71
N GLY A 102 -4.72 15.58 0.40
CA GLY A 102 -5.01 16.83 -0.28
C GLY A 102 -6.52 17.10 -0.41
N THR A 103 -6.84 18.33 -0.73
CA THR A 103 -8.21 18.76 -1.02
C THR A 103 -8.72 18.08 -2.30
N PRO A 104 -9.95 17.56 -2.31
CA PRO A 104 -10.56 17.04 -3.52
C PRO A 104 -10.64 18.09 -4.63
N ARG A 105 -10.32 17.69 -5.86
CA ARG A 105 -10.36 18.51 -7.06
C ARG A 105 -11.23 17.87 -8.11
N SER A 106 -12.01 18.64 -8.85
CA SER A 106 -12.79 18.13 -9.97
C SER A 106 -11.87 17.75 -11.13
N LEU A 107 -12.16 16.60 -11.73
CA LEU A 107 -11.54 16.14 -13.00
C LEU A 107 -12.47 16.38 -14.21
N GLY A 108 -13.64 16.97 -13.99
CA GLY A 108 -14.70 17.14 -14.98
C GLY A 108 -15.87 16.18 -14.77
N GLY A 109 -17.08 16.62 -15.12
CA GLY A 109 -18.31 15.88 -14.86
C GLY A 109 -18.53 15.61 -13.38
N ALA A 110 -18.85 14.38 -13.03
CA ALA A 110 -19.09 13.95 -11.65
C ALA A 110 -17.83 13.39 -10.95
N TRP A 111 -16.66 13.45 -11.57
CA TRP A 111 -15.42 12.89 -11.06
C TRP A 111 -14.64 13.89 -10.21
N THR A 112 -14.14 13.41 -9.08
CA THR A 112 -13.19 14.15 -8.24
C THR A 112 -11.99 13.28 -7.91
N VAL A 113 -10.84 13.91 -7.66
CA VAL A 113 -9.64 13.26 -7.17
C VAL A 113 -9.10 13.99 -5.95
N ALA A 114 -8.70 13.25 -4.92
CA ALA A 114 -7.98 13.77 -3.78
C ALA A 114 -6.63 13.04 -3.69
N PRO A 115 -5.50 13.72 -3.92
CA PRO A 115 -4.20 13.12 -3.76
C PRO A 115 -3.91 12.83 -2.29
N PHE A 116 -3.05 11.86 -2.03
CA PHE A 116 -2.52 11.58 -0.69
C PHE A 116 -1.07 11.10 -0.77
N ALA A 117 -0.38 11.23 0.35
CA ALA A 117 0.92 10.64 0.58
C ALA A 117 1.01 10.14 2.02
N GLY A 118 1.76 9.07 2.24
CA GLY A 118 1.86 8.43 3.54
C GLY A 118 3.22 7.80 3.79
N ILE A 119 3.48 7.55 5.05
CA ILE A 119 4.62 6.78 5.53
C ILE A 119 4.16 5.84 6.64
N GLY A 120 4.85 4.73 6.78
CA GLY A 120 4.53 3.79 7.85
C GLY A 120 5.59 2.73 8.05
N GLY A 121 5.30 1.84 8.97
CA GLY A 121 6.17 0.72 9.27
C GLY A 121 5.42 -0.42 9.93
N GLY A 122 6.05 -1.58 9.92
CA GLY A 122 5.44 -2.78 10.47
C GLY A 122 6.32 -4.00 10.35
N ALA A 123 5.70 -5.14 10.18
CA ALA A 123 6.37 -6.42 10.04
C ALA A 123 5.90 -7.15 8.79
N ARG A 124 6.83 -7.87 8.19
CA ARG A 124 6.58 -8.75 7.06
C ARG A 124 7.03 -10.16 7.39
N THR A 125 6.16 -11.12 7.15
CA THR A 125 6.41 -12.54 7.39
C THR A 125 6.41 -13.28 6.07
N TYR A 126 7.38 -14.15 5.88
CA TYR A 126 7.49 -15.05 4.74
C TYR A 126 7.26 -16.48 5.22
N ASN A 127 6.33 -17.16 4.61
CA ASN A 127 5.98 -18.54 4.93
C ASN A 127 5.98 -19.39 3.66
N ILE A 128 6.66 -20.52 3.70
CA ILE A 128 6.61 -21.55 2.64
C ILE A 128 5.79 -22.71 3.17
N PRO A 129 4.50 -22.83 2.76
CA PRO A 129 3.61 -23.87 3.34
C PRO A 129 4.09 -25.30 3.18
N GLU A 130 4.92 -25.54 2.17
CA GLU A 130 5.44 -26.86 1.81
C GLU A 130 6.70 -27.26 2.60
N LEU A 131 7.28 -26.34 3.36
CA LEU A 131 8.50 -26.58 4.15
C LEU A 131 8.21 -26.41 5.66
N PRO A 132 8.69 -27.31 6.51
CA PRO A 132 8.56 -27.19 7.97
C PRO A 132 9.56 -26.15 8.52
N ALA A 133 9.52 -24.94 8.01
CA ALA A 133 10.38 -23.85 8.45
C ALA A 133 9.56 -22.84 9.23
N ASP A 134 10.14 -22.30 10.33
CA ASP A 134 9.49 -21.24 11.08
C ASP A 134 9.36 -19.97 10.22
N PRO A 135 8.21 -19.30 10.26
CA PRO A 135 8.03 -18.03 9.57
C PRO A 135 9.05 -17.00 10.04
N THR A 136 9.72 -16.36 9.11
CA THR A 136 10.67 -15.29 9.46
C THR A 136 9.98 -13.95 9.53
N TRP A 137 10.15 -13.27 10.67
CA TRP A 137 9.65 -11.90 10.87
C TRP A 137 10.71 -10.89 10.47
N ASN A 138 10.34 -9.95 9.63
CA ASN A 138 11.22 -8.89 9.16
C ASN A 138 10.55 -7.54 9.37
N LEU A 139 11.28 -6.59 9.95
CA LEU A 139 10.81 -5.22 10.01
C LEU A 139 10.77 -4.61 8.61
N ALA A 140 9.72 -3.86 8.34
CA ALA A 140 9.52 -3.15 7.09
C ALA A 140 9.07 -1.71 7.38
N ALA A 141 9.51 -0.79 6.52
CA ALA A 141 9.00 0.56 6.45
C ALA A 141 8.52 0.85 5.03
N TYR A 142 7.61 1.79 4.86
CA TYR A 142 7.15 2.18 3.53
C TYR A 142 6.94 3.69 3.39
N GLY A 143 7.07 4.14 2.14
CA GLY A 143 6.51 5.39 1.66
C GLY A 143 5.39 5.10 0.68
N SER A 144 4.33 5.89 0.69
CA SER A 144 3.21 5.72 -0.24
C SER A 144 2.76 7.04 -0.85
N ALA A 145 2.20 6.94 -2.05
CA ALA A 145 1.52 8.05 -2.71
C ALA A 145 0.36 7.49 -3.55
N GLY A 146 -0.67 8.32 -3.74
CA GLY A 146 -1.81 7.89 -4.52
C GLY A 146 -2.89 8.94 -4.67
N GLY A 147 -4.05 8.49 -5.14
CA GLY A 147 -5.25 9.30 -5.29
C GLY A 147 -6.51 8.54 -4.95
N GLU A 148 -7.42 9.22 -4.30
CA GLU A 148 -8.80 8.79 -4.15
C GLU A 148 -9.66 9.44 -5.23
N PHE A 149 -10.26 8.62 -6.05
CA PHE A 149 -11.20 9.00 -7.10
C PHE A 149 -12.61 8.79 -6.59
N ALA A 150 -13.46 9.79 -6.70
CA ALA A 150 -14.86 9.64 -6.33
C ALA A 150 -15.76 9.97 -7.51
N ILE A 151 -16.78 9.13 -7.71
CA ILE A 151 -17.88 9.37 -8.61
C ILE A 151 -19.19 9.05 -7.86
N ARG A 152 -20.00 10.07 -7.63
CA ARG A 152 -21.25 9.94 -6.83
C ARG A 152 -20.96 9.33 -5.45
N ARG A 153 -21.35 8.06 -5.23
CA ARG A 153 -21.18 7.32 -3.96
C ARG A 153 -20.04 6.30 -3.98
N VAL A 154 -19.40 6.13 -5.14
CA VAL A 154 -18.30 5.17 -5.29
C VAL A 154 -16.97 5.89 -5.09
N HIS A 155 -16.13 5.36 -4.21
CA HIS A 155 -14.79 5.87 -3.93
C HIS A 155 -13.78 4.79 -4.25
N LEU A 156 -12.93 5.08 -5.22
CA LEU A 156 -11.82 4.23 -5.64
C LEU A 156 -10.51 4.82 -5.09
N ARG A 157 -9.65 3.97 -4.56
CA ARG A 157 -8.32 4.35 -4.11
C ARG A 157 -7.29 3.66 -5.00
N LEU A 158 -6.39 4.44 -5.60
CA LEU A 158 -5.18 3.95 -6.27
C LEU A 158 -3.98 4.38 -5.45
N GLU A 159 -3.12 3.44 -5.08
CA GLU A 159 -1.96 3.67 -4.23
C GLU A 159 -0.75 2.91 -4.75
N VAL A 160 0.42 3.55 -4.67
CA VAL A 160 1.72 2.91 -4.84
C VAL A 160 2.45 3.01 -3.51
N ARG A 161 2.93 1.86 -2.99
CA ARG A 161 3.78 1.76 -1.80
C ARG A 161 5.14 1.22 -2.19
N ASP A 162 6.19 1.88 -1.74
CA ASP A 162 7.56 1.38 -1.82
C ASP A 162 7.99 0.90 -0.43
N TYR A 163 8.14 -0.40 -0.28
CA TYR A 163 8.55 -1.05 0.96
C TYR A 163 10.05 -1.26 0.98
N VAL A 164 10.65 -0.89 2.09
CA VAL A 164 12.03 -1.25 2.46
C VAL A 164 11.94 -2.21 3.63
N SER A 165 12.47 -3.41 3.47
CA SER A 165 12.47 -4.42 4.53
C SER A 165 13.85 -5.02 4.75
N ARG A 166 14.11 -5.47 5.98
CA ARG A 166 15.30 -6.24 6.31
C ARG A 166 14.96 -7.72 6.18
N PHE A 167 15.44 -8.33 5.13
CA PHE A 167 15.15 -9.73 4.81
C PHE A 167 16.26 -10.65 5.28
N LYS A 168 15.92 -11.71 6.01
CA LYS A 168 16.77 -12.85 6.26
C LYS A 168 16.43 -13.95 5.26
N PRO A 169 17.39 -14.57 4.56
CA PRO A 169 17.11 -15.69 3.68
C PRO A 169 16.38 -16.82 4.43
N LEU A 170 15.39 -17.41 3.78
CA LEU A 170 14.55 -18.49 4.34
C LEU A 170 15.34 -19.79 4.52
N THR A 171 16.45 -19.96 3.79
CA THR A 171 17.30 -21.14 3.85
C THR A 171 18.78 -20.72 3.93
N GLY A 172 19.54 -21.39 4.80
CA GLY A 172 21.00 -21.38 4.72
C GLY A 172 21.72 -20.16 5.27
N GLY A 173 21.45 -19.72 6.49
CA GLY A 173 22.40 -18.92 7.29
C GLY A 173 22.95 -17.61 6.68
N GLY A 174 22.33 -17.09 5.63
CA GLY A 174 22.74 -15.87 4.95
C GLY A 174 22.58 -14.62 5.83
N LYS A 175 23.43 -13.59 5.59
CA LYS A 175 23.32 -12.30 6.26
C LYS A 175 22.02 -11.60 5.85
N ALA A 176 21.39 -10.92 6.80
CA ALA A 176 20.24 -10.07 6.51
C ALA A 176 20.63 -8.97 5.52
N ALA A 177 19.84 -8.78 4.47
CA ALA A 177 20.04 -7.76 3.45
C ALA A 177 18.81 -6.84 3.38
N THR A 178 19.04 -5.60 3.01
CA THR A 178 17.94 -4.67 2.70
C THR A 178 17.31 -5.06 1.37
N ARG A 179 15.99 -5.15 1.34
CA ARG A 179 15.18 -5.51 0.18
C ARG A 179 14.11 -4.46 -0.07
N ASN A 180 13.80 -4.25 -1.33
CA ASN A 180 12.75 -3.31 -1.74
C ASN A 180 11.72 -4.03 -2.60
N ASP A 181 10.44 -3.70 -2.33
CA ASP A 181 9.30 -4.16 -3.11
C ASP A 181 8.35 -3.00 -3.34
N VAL A 182 7.77 -2.94 -4.52
CA VAL A 182 6.70 -1.98 -4.83
C VAL A 182 5.36 -2.70 -4.84
N ALA A 183 4.40 -2.18 -4.10
CA ALA A 183 3.00 -2.63 -4.17
C ALA A 183 2.17 -1.58 -4.91
N VAL A 184 1.43 -2.02 -5.93
CA VAL A 184 0.42 -1.21 -6.62
C VAL A 184 -0.95 -1.71 -6.17
N ILE A 185 -1.73 -0.86 -5.57
CA ILE A 185 -2.95 -1.22 -4.82
C ILE A 185 -4.13 -0.43 -5.37
N LEU A 186 -5.21 -1.13 -5.68
CA LEU A 186 -6.51 -0.58 -6.05
C LEU A 186 -7.53 -1.00 -5.00
N GLY A 187 -8.32 -0.05 -4.49
CA GLY A 187 -9.28 -0.33 -3.42
C GLY A 187 -10.63 0.38 -3.59
N LEU A 188 -11.62 -0.20 -2.92
CA LEU A 188 -12.93 0.40 -2.70
C LEU A 188 -13.03 0.86 -1.26
N ARG A 189 -13.52 2.10 -1.06
CA ARG A 189 -13.70 2.70 0.26
C ARG A 189 -15.13 2.57 0.76
N PHE A 190 -15.26 2.14 2.00
CA PHE A 190 -16.49 2.14 2.77
C PHE A 190 -16.32 3.10 3.96
N VAL A 191 -17.30 3.97 4.18
CA VAL A 191 -17.26 4.96 5.28
C VAL A 191 -18.37 4.63 6.26
N LYS A 192 -18.00 4.47 7.53
CA LYS A 192 -18.95 4.42 8.64
C LYS A 192 -18.99 5.81 9.28
N LYS A 193 -20.14 6.47 9.23
CA LYS A 193 -20.36 7.68 10.01
C LYS A 193 -20.41 7.31 11.50
N THR A 194 -19.59 7.99 12.30
CA THR A 194 -19.78 7.97 13.74
C THR A 194 -21.00 8.83 14.04
N ALA A 195 -21.97 8.27 14.73
CA ALA A 195 -23.20 8.97 15.13
C ALA A 195 -22.90 10.02 16.19
#